data_2c05d538ffd8635ee0c51f03ee5f9f48
#
_entry.id   2c05d538ffd8635ee0c51f03ee5f9f48
#
_cell.length_a   1.000
_cell.length_b   1.000
_cell.length_c   1.000
_cell.angle_alpha   90.00
_cell.angle_beta   90.00
_cell.angle_gamma   90.00
#
_symmetry.space_group_name_H-M   'P 1'
#
loop_
_entity.id
_entity.type
_entity.pdbx_description
1 polymer ?
#
loop_
_entity_poly.entity_id
_entity_poly.type
_entity_poly.pdbx_seq_one_letter_code
_entity_poly.pdbx_strand_id
1 'polypeptide(L)'
;MDLVPTDARTFANGELYARFDESVRGCDAFVIQSHTAPINEWLMEQLIMVDALKRASAKRITVVAPFYPYARQDKKGRGREPISARLVADLFKAAGAHRIMSVDLHAAQIQGFFDGPVDHLFAMPVLLERFQQILDPETLTVVSPDMGRVRVADIWSEKLGAPLAIIHKRRDPLVPNQVSVHEIVGDVSGRVCLLVDDLIDTGRTIAKAAEALKANGATGVVVAATHAVFSDPATELLQSEFIDRVVVTDTLPLPEDKRWDRLEVLPIAPLIARAIHEVFDDGSVTSMFDGAA
;
A
#
# COMPACT_ATOMS: atom_id res chain seq x y z
N MET A 1 -8.26 -3.26 -24.73
CA MET A 1 -7.50 -4.27 -23.95
C MET A 1 -8.53 -5.19 -23.31
N ASP A 2 -8.44 -6.50 -23.58
CA ASP A 2 -9.45 -7.47 -23.17
C ASP A 2 -8.88 -8.38 -22.08
N LEU A 3 -9.75 -8.89 -21.21
CA LEU A 3 -9.39 -9.94 -20.25
C LEU A 3 -9.29 -11.27 -20.99
N VAL A 4 -8.17 -11.96 -20.83
CA VAL A 4 -7.97 -13.29 -21.41
C VAL A 4 -8.61 -14.33 -20.48
N PRO A 5 -9.53 -15.17 -20.97
CA PRO A 5 -10.09 -16.26 -20.19
C PRO A 5 -8.98 -17.19 -19.68
N THR A 6 -9.02 -17.50 -18.39
CA THR A 6 -7.98 -18.25 -17.70
C THR A 6 -8.61 -19.35 -16.86
N ASP A 7 -8.17 -20.59 -17.04
CA ASP A 7 -8.46 -21.70 -16.13
C ASP A 7 -7.45 -21.67 -14.99
N ALA A 8 -7.85 -21.10 -13.86
CA ALA A 8 -7.06 -21.07 -12.63
C ALA A 8 -7.76 -21.90 -11.56
N ARG A 9 -7.06 -22.87 -10.99
CA ARG A 9 -7.63 -23.78 -9.99
C ARG A 9 -6.58 -24.37 -9.06
N THR A 10 -7.02 -24.86 -7.92
CA THR A 10 -6.20 -25.55 -6.94
C THR A 10 -6.49 -27.05 -7.00
N PHE A 11 -5.44 -27.87 -7.09
CA PHE A 11 -5.56 -29.32 -6.97
C PHE A 11 -5.82 -29.74 -5.51
N ALA A 12 -6.29 -30.98 -5.33
CA ALA A 12 -6.63 -31.51 -4.00
C ALA A 12 -5.46 -31.52 -3.00
N ASN A 13 -4.22 -31.53 -3.48
CA ASN A 13 -3.00 -31.45 -2.67
C ASN A 13 -2.54 -30.01 -2.39
N GLY A 14 -3.29 -28.99 -2.88
CA GLY A 14 -2.97 -27.58 -2.68
C GLY A 14 -2.09 -26.96 -3.77
N GLU A 15 -1.66 -27.70 -4.78
CA GLU A 15 -0.92 -27.14 -5.91
C GLU A 15 -1.83 -26.30 -6.79
N LEU A 16 -1.31 -25.17 -7.26
CA LEU A 16 -2.01 -24.23 -8.14
C LEU A 16 -1.75 -24.58 -9.61
N TYR A 17 -2.75 -24.37 -10.43
CA TYR A 17 -2.71 -24.53 -11.88
C TYR A 17 -3.26 -23.29 -12.55
N ALA A 18 -2.60 -22.83 -13.63
CA ALA A 18 -3.11 -21.75 -14.47
C ALA A 18 -2.88 -22.08 -15.94
N ARG A 19 -3.87 -21.80 -16.78
CA ARG A 19 -3.83 -21.93 -18.23
C ARG A 19 -4.62 -20.81 -18.88
N PHE A 20 -4.07 -20.22 -19.94
CA PHE A 20 -4.79 -19.26 -20.78
C PHE A 20 -5.53 -19.99 -21.89
N ASP A 21 -6.79 -19.68 -22.11
CA ASP A 21 -7.63 -20.36 -23.10
C ASP A 21 -7.45 -19.77 -24.52
N GLU A 22 -6.81 -18.61 -24.62
CA GLU A 22 -6.52 -17.93 -25.88
C GLU A 22 -5.02 -17.80 -26.14
N SER A 23 -4.64 -17.56 -27.41
CA SER A 23 -3.25 -17.35 -27.76
C SER A 23 -2.76 -15.98 -27.27
N VAL A 24 -1.73 -15.99 -26.45
CA VAL A 24 -1.04 -14.80 -25.93
C VAL A 24 0.29 -14.52 -26.63
N ARG A 25 0.57 -15.23 -27.72
CA ARG A 25 1.82 -15.07 -28.49
C ARG A 25 1.98 -13.66 -29.03
N GLY A 26 3.11 -13.03 -28.72
CA GLY A 26 3.46 -11.69 -29.19
C GLY A 26 2.67 -10.56 -28.53
N CYS A 27 1.81 -10.87 -27.56
CA CYS A 27 1.04 -9.87 -26.80
C CYS A 27 1.88 -9.22 -25.69
N ASP A 28 1.55 -7.98 -25.36
CA ASP A 28 1.93 -7.35 -24.11
C ASP A 28 0.92 -7.78 -23.05
N ALA A 29 1.37 -8.53 -22.05
CA ALA A 29 0.53 -9.14 -21.02
C ALA A 29 0.73 -8.44 -19.68
N PHE A 30 -0.38 -8.14 -19.02
CA PHE A 30 -0.40 -7.57 -17.66
C PHE A 30 -1.06 -8.56 -16.72
N VAL A 31 -0.30 -9.08 -15.75
CA VAL A 31 -0.79 -10.04 -14.76
C VAL A 31 -1.09 -9.30 -13.47
N ILE A 32 -2.37 -9.06 -13.21
CA ILE A 32 -2.83 -8.31 -12.04
C ILE A 32 -3.20 -9.30 -10.95
N GLN A 33 -2.59 -9.18 -9.76
CA GLN A 33 -2.91 -9.98 -8.59
C GLN A 33 -2.83 -9.15 -7.32
N SER A 34 -3.87 -9.21 -6.50
CA SER A 34 -3.88 -8.62 -5.16
C SER A 34 -3.36 -9.65 -4.16
N HIS A 35 -2.28 -9.30 -3.46
CA HIS A 35 -1.62 -10.18 -2.50
C HIS A 35 -2.24 -10.03 -1.11
N THR A 36 -3.53 -10.35 -0.99
CA THR A 36 -4.23 -10.45 0.30
C THR A 36 -3.89 -11.76 1.03
N ALA A 37 -4.43 -11.98 2.20
CA ALA A 37 -4.32 -13.28 2.87
C ALA A 37 -5.20 -14.33 2.15
N PRO A 38 -4.68 -15.56 1.92
CA PRO A 38 -3.34 -16.09 2.21
C PRO A 38 -2.30 -15.67 1.17
N ILE A 39 -1.39 -14.79 1.53
CA ILE A 39 -0.48 -14.06 0.62
C ILE A 39 0.40 -14.98 -0.25
N ASN A 40 0.82 -16.13 0.28
CA ASN A 40 1.71 -17.04 -0.43
C ASN A 40 1.02 -17.76 -1.59
N GLU A 41 -0.28 -18.00 -1.50
CA GLU A 41 -1.07 -18.62 -2.56
C GLU A 41 -1.17 -17.67 -3.75
N TRP A 42 -1.55 -16.42 -3.51
CA TRP A 42 -1.67 -15.40 -4.55
C TRP A 42 -0.33 -15.05 -5.20
N LEU A 43 0.75 -15.03 -4.42
CA LEU A 43 2.10 -14.85 -4.97
C LEU A 43 2.48 -16.01 -5.88
N MET A 44 2.25 -17.26 -5.45
CA MET A 44 2.55 -18.43 -6.25
C MET A 44 1.69 -18.50 -7.52
N GLU A 45 0.40 -18.15 -7.42
CA GLU A 45 -0.49 -18.09 -8.58
C GLU A 45 0.03 -17.09 -9.62
N GLN A 46 0.40 -15.88 -9.20
CA GLN A 46 0.94 -14.87 -10.11
C GLN A 46 2.25 -15.33 -10.76
N LEU A 47 3.14 -16.00 -10.03
CA LEU A 47 4.38 -16.58 -10.57
C LEU A 47 4.11 -17.65 -11.63
N ILE A 48 3.14 -18.53 -11.38
CA ILE A 48 2.72 -19.59 -12.32
C ILE A 48 2.12 -18.95 -13.59
N MET A 49 1.30 -17.91 -13.47
CA MET A 49 0.74 -17.19 -14.61
C MET A 49 1.84 -16.53 -15.45
N VAL A 50 2.83 -15.91 -14.81
CA VAL A 50 3.99 -15.30 -15.49
C VAL A 50 4.80 -16.36 -16.25
N ASP A 51 5.08 -17.51 -15.65
CA ASP A 51 5.79 -18.61 -16.33
C ASP A 51 4.98 -19.17 -17.51
N ALA A 52 3.66 -19.30 -17.36
CA ALA A 52 2.79 -19.74 -18.45
C ALA A 52 2.82 -18.76 -19.64
N LEU A 53 2.76 -17.44 -19.39
CA LEU A 53 2.87 -16.39 -20.42
C LEU A 53 4.22 -16.44 -21.13
N LYS A 54 5.32 -16.61 -20.39
CA LYS A 54 6.68 -16.76 -20.92
C LYS A 54 6.75 -17.96 -21.87
N ARG A 55 6.22 -19.12 -21.46
CA ARG A 55 6.19 -20.35 -22.28
C ARG A 55 5.28 -20.22 -23.50
N ALA A 56 4.20 -19.45 -23.37
CA ALA A 56 3.28 -19.15 -24.47
C ALA A 56 3.80 -18.04 -25.43
N SER A 57 5.03 -17.57 -25.25
CA SER A 57 5.71 -16.57 -26.07
C SER A 57 5.04 -15.19 -26.07
N ALA A 58 4.54 -14.73 -24.93
CA ALA A 58 4.17 -13.33 -24.74
C ALA A 58 5.39 -12.44 -25.00
N LYS A 59 5.18 -11.26 -25.61
CA LYS A 59 6.26 -10.33 -25.99
C LYS A 59 6.82 -9.59 -24.77
N ARG A 60 5.95 -9.01 -23.98
CA ARG A 60 6.29 -8.34 -22.72
C ARG A 60 5.34 -8.84 -21.63
N ILE A 61 5.85 -9.06 -20.43
CA ILE A 61 5.08 -9.51 -19.27
C ILE A 61 5.29 -8.51 -18.14
N THR A 62 4.24 -7.80 -17.78
CA THR A 62 4.21 -6.86 -16.66
C THR A 62 3.46 -7.49 -15.49
N VAL A 63 4.15 -7.64 -14.37
CA VAL A 63 3.52 -7.99 -13.08
C VAL A 63 2.89 -6.73 -12.51
N VAL A 64 1.59 -6.74 -12.27
CA VAL A 64 0.87 -5.67 -11.58
C VAL A 64 0.49 -6.19 -10.21
N ALA A 65 1.20 -5.72 -9.19
CA ALA A 65 0.98 -6.03 -7.78
C ALA A 65 0.57 -4.75 -7.06
N PRO A 66 -0.74 -4.39 -7.01
CA PRO A 66 -1.19 -3.17 -6.35
C PRO A 66 -0.62 -3.04 -4.95
N PHE A 67 -0.64 -4.10 -4.17
CA PHE A 67 0.14 -4.27 -2.94
C PHE A 67 1.31 -5.22 -3.19
N TYR A 68 2.56 -4.72 -3.03
CA TYR A 68 3.75 -5.54 -3.21
C TYR A 68 3.92 -6.50 -2.04
N PRO A 69 3.96 -7.83 -2.27
CA PRO A 69 4.05 -8.79 -1.19
C PRO A 69 5.42 -8.71 -0.50
N TYR A 70 5.45 -8.91 0.83
CA TYR A 70 6.67 -8.82 1.65
C TYR A 70 7.38 -7.44 1.64
N ALA A 71 6.73 -6.35 1.20
CA ALA A 71 7.32 -5.02 1.12
C ALA A 71 7.95 -4.52 2.44
N ARG A 72 7.44 -4.96 3.58
CA ARG A 72 7.95 -4.60 4.92
C ARG A 72 9.26 -5.29 5.29
N GLN A 73 9.72 -6.28 4.51
CA GLN A 73 10.96 -7.01 4.69
C GLN A 73 12.01 -6.56 3.65
N ASP A 74 12.20 -5.25 3.55
CA ASP A 74 13.06 -4.57 2.58
C ASP A 74 14.52 -4.45 3.02
N LYS A 75 14.78 -4.69 4.30
CA LYS A 75 16.10 -4.61 4.92
C LYS A 75 16.20 -5.54 6.14
N LYS A 76 17.42 -5.82 6.56
CA LYS A 76 17.67 -6.55 7.81
C LYS A 76 17.57 -5.59 9.00
N GLY A 77 16.70 -5.89 9.95
CA GLY A 77 16.62 -5.23 11.26
C GLY A 77 17.63 -5.83 12.24
N ARG A 78 17.97 -7.10 12.05
CA ARG A 78 18.95 -7.85 12.87
C ARG A 78 19.78 -8.77 11.99
N GLY A 79 20.89 -9.27 12.52
CA GLY A 79 21.71 -10.28 11.85
C GLY A 79 20.89 -11.55 11.53
N ARG A 80 21.21 -12.20 10.39
CA ARG A 80 20.61 -13.47 9.91
C ARG A 80 19.14 -13.39 9.47
N GLU A 81 18.55 -12.20 9.36
CA GLU A 81 17.25 -12.01 8.75
C GLU A 81 17.32 -12.04 7.23
N PRO A 82 16.26 -12.49 6.54
CA PRO A 82 16.16 -12.39 5.08
C PRO A 82 15.86 -10.94 4.65
N ILE A 83 15.97 -10.69 3.34
CA ILE A 83 15.39 -9.53 2.65
C ILE A 83 14.35 -10.10 1.68
N SER A 84 13.15 -10.39 2.21
CA SER A 84 12.13 -11.11 1.44
C SER A 84 11.55 -10.29 0.30
N ALA A 85 11.52 -8.96 0.42
CA ALA A 85 11.14 -8.08 -0.68
C ALA A 85 12.07 -8.25 -1.90
N ARG A 86 13.38 -8.44 -1.69
CA ARG A 86 14.33 -8.76 -2.75
C ARG A 86 14.09 -10.15 -3.33
N LEU A 87 13.87 -11.15 -2.48
CA LEU A 87 13.58 -12.50 -2.93
C LEU A 87 12.35 -12.54 -3.86
N VAL A 88 11.29 -11.80 -3.53
CA VAL A 88 10.08 -11.72 -4.37
C VAL A 88 10.41 -11.11 -5.74
N ALA A 89 11.21 -10.04 -5.78
CA ALA A 89 11.65 -9.43 -7.05
C ALA A 89 12.43 -10.44 -7.90
N ASP A 90 13.35 -11.20 -7.29
CA ASP A 90 14.13 -12.24 -7.97
C ASP A 90 13.24 -13.39 -8.47
N LEU A 91 12.19 -13.78 -7.73
CA LEU A 91 11.22 -14.78 -8.16
C LEU A 91 10.42 -14.31 -9.37
N PHE A 92 9.93 -13.08 -9.40
CA PHE A 92 9.25 -12.51 -10.56
C PHE A 92 10.17 -12.48 -11.79
N LYS A 93 11.44 -12.09 -11.61
CA LYS A 93 12.42 -12.11 -12.71
C LYS A 93 12.67 -13.52 -13.23
N ALA A 94 12.85 -14.50 -12.34
CA ALA A 94 13.06 -15.91 -12.70
C ALA A 94 11.85 -16.49 -13.44
N ALA A 95 10.63 -16.18 -13.00
CA ALA A 95 9.40 -16.57 -13.67
C ALA A 95 9.28 -16.01 -15.09
N GLY A 96 9.86 -14.84 -15.34
CA GLY A 96 9.90 -14.23 -16.68
C GLY A 96 9.28 -12.84 -16.78
N ALA A 97 9.04 -12.17 -15.66
CA ALA A 97 8.59 -10.79 -15.67
C ALA A 97 9.64 -9.86 -16.30
N HIS A 98 9.17 -8.94 -17.15
CA HIS A 98 9.98 -7.90 -17.76
C HIS A 98 9.89 -6.59 -16.98
N ARG A 99 8.79 -6.36 -16.27
CA ARG A 99 8.45 -5.13 -15.54
C ARG A 99 7.60 -5.47 -14.33
N ILE A 100 7.72 -4.66 -13.28
CA ILE A 100 6.81 -4.68 -12.12
C ILE A 100 6.11 -3.32 -12.02
N MET A 101 4.83 -3.32 -11.70
CA MET A 101 4.03 -2.15 -11.37
C MET A 101 3.41 -2.36 -9.99
N SER A 102 3.54 -1.37 -9.10
CA SER A 102 2.99 -1.45 -7.74
C SER A 102 2.58 -0.06 -7.24
N VAL A 103 1.64 -0.02 -6.29
CA VAL A 103 1.18 1.23 -5.68
C VAL A 103 1.82 1.38 -4.30
N ASP A 104 2.31 2.56 -3.97
CA ASP A 104 2.88 2.95 -2.66
C ASP A 104 3.73 1.87 -2.00
N LEU A 105 4.89 1.60 -2.61
CA LEU A 105 5.87 0.69 -2.04
C LEU A 105 6.26 1.13 -0.63
N HIS A 106 6.24 0.20 0.34
CA HIS A 106 6.61 0.45 1.74
C HIS A 106 7.96 1.16 1.89
N ALA A 107 8.89 0.86 0.99
CA ALA A 107 10.20 1.47 0.92
C ALA A 107 10.60 1.68 -0.56
N ALA A 108 10.97 2.90 -0.93
CA ALA A 108 11.29 3.26 -2.31
C ALA A 108 12.46 2.46 -2.88
N GLN A 109 13.40 2.00 -2.05
CA GLN A 109 14.54 1.18 -2.49
C GLN A 109 14.12 -0.18 -3.08
N ILE A 110 12.90 -0.65 -2.87
CA ILE A 110 12.38 -1.88 -3.48
C ILE A 110 12.44 -1.79 -5.02
N GLN A 111 12.30 -0.59 -5.58
CA GLN A 111 12.47 -0.35 -7.02
C GLN A 111 13.82 -0.84 -7.55
N GLY A 112 14.87 -0.80 -6.74
CA GLY A 112 16.21 -1.29 -7.09
C GLY A 112 16.41 -2.80 -6.87
N PHE A 113 15.40 -3.52 -6.40
CA PHE A 113 15.51 -4.97 -6.18
C PHE A 113 15.23 -5.81 -7.41
N PHE A 114 14.42 -5.30 -8.31
CA PHE A 114 14.11 -5.96 -9.57
C PHE A 114 15.13 -5.57 -10.65
N ASP A 115 15.65 -6.58 -11.36
CA ASP A 115 16.52 -6.36 -12.52
C ASP A 115 15.68 -6.07 -13.77
N GLY A 116 15.14 -4.85 -13.83
CA GLY A 116 14.26 -4.35 -14.87
C GLY A 116 13.47 -3.12 -14.40
N PRO A 117 12.59 -2.57 -15.23
CA PRO A 117 11.76 -1.42 -14.87
C PRO A 117 10.79 -1.75 -13.73
N VAL A 118 10.64 -0.80 -12.79
CA VAL A 118 9.63 -0.83 -11.74
C VAL A 118 8.86 0.47 -11.77
N ASP A 119 7.57 0.39 -12.09
CA ASP A 119 6.67 1.54 -12.03
C ASP A 119 6.07 1.64 -10.63
N HIS A 120 6.54 2.63 -9.87
CA HIS A 120 6.03 2.94 -8.55
C HIS A 120 4.93 3.99 -8.68
N LEU A 121 3.68 3.57 -8.54
CA LEU A 121 2.51 4.43 -8.56
C LEU A 121 2.24 4.98 -7.16
N PHE A 122 1.59 6.15 -7.09
CA PHE A 122 1.20 6.79 -5.83
C PHE A 122 -0.32 6.93 -5.76
N ALA A 123 -0.93 6.43 -4.68
CA ALA A 123 -2.37 6.59 -4.42
C ALA A 123 -2.70 8.01 -3.90
N MET A 124 -1.69 8.78 -3.51
CA MET A 124 -1.86 10.12 -2.96
C MET A 124 -2.81 11.01 -3.77
N PRO A 125 -2.75 11.12 -5.12
CA PRO A 125 -3.70 11.95 -5.87
C PRO A 125 -5.16 11.55 -5.65
N VAL A 126 -5.45 10.25 -5.58
CA VAL A 126 -6.80 9.71 -5.36
C VAL A 126 -7.31 10.05 -3.95
N LEU A 127 -6.45 9.88 -2.95
CA LEU A 127 -6.76 10.18 -1.57
C LEU A 127 -6.87 11.70 -1.33
N LEU A 128 -5.97 12.52 -1.89
CA LEU A 128 -5.98 13.97 -1.77
C LEU A 128 -7.27 14.59 -2.31
N GLU A 129 -7.71 14.17 -3.51
CA GLU A 129 -8.97 14.63 -4.09
C GLU A 129 -10.13 14.45 -3.11
N ARG A 130 -10.19 13.31 -2.43
CA ARG A 130 -11.21 13.04 -1.43
C ARG A 130 -11.07 13.91 -0.19
N PHE A 131 -9.87 14.07 0.35
CA PHE A 131 -9.66 14.86 1.57
C PHE A 131 -9.86 16.33 1.35
N GLN A 132 -9.56 16.88 0.18
CA GLN A 132 -9.86 18.27 -0.19
C GLN A 132 -11.36 18.56 -0.22
N GLN A 133 -12.21 17.54 -0.40
CA GLN A 133 -13.67 17.67 -0.37
C GLN A 133 -14.26 17.64 1.03
N ILE A 134 -13.60 16.97 1.98
CA ILE A 134 -14.19 16.68 3.31
C ILE A 134 -13.46 17.33 4.48
N LEU A 135 -12.25 17.87 4.27
CA LEU A 135 -11.45 18.50 5.32
C LEU A 135 -11.20 19.97 5.01
N ASP A 136 -11.26 20.79 6.05
CA ASP A 136 -10.95 22.22 5.96
C ASP A 136 -9.45 22.44 6.32
N PRO A 137 -8.62 22.93 5.38
CA PRO A 137 -7.19 23.16 5.61
C PRO A 137 -6.89 24.09 6.80
N GLU A 138 -7.77 25.04 7.11
CA GLU A 138 -7.55 25.99 8.22
C GLU A 138 -7.58 25.31 9.59
N THR A 139 -8.38 24.24 9.71
CA THR A 139 -8.53 23.47 10.96
C THR A 139 -7.75 22.15 10.96
N LEU A 140 -7.13 21.80 9.84
CA LEU A 140 -6.43 20.53 9.63
C LEU A 140 -4.98 20.58 10.13
N THR A 141 -4.51 19.47 10.71
CA THR A 141 -3.09 19.15 10.89
C THR A 141 -2.81 17.77 10.32
N VAL A 142 -1.84 17.67 9.42
CA VAL A 142 -1.35 16.37 8.93
C VAL A 142 -0.43 15.77 9.98
N VAL A 143 -0.57 14.46 10.25
CA VAL A 143 0.17 13.80 11.33
C VAL A 143 0.90 12.58 10.80
N SER A 144 2.22 12.53 11.03
CA SER A 144 3.01 11.34 10.84
C SER A 144 2.90 10.43 12.06
N PRO A 145 2.47 9.15 11.92
CA PRO A 145 2.33 8.22 13.04
C PRO A 145 3.66 7.78 13.67
N ASP A 146 4.77 8.00 12.96
CA ASP A 146 6.12 7.72 13.45
C ASP A 146 7.19 8.49 12.64
N MET A 147 8.45 8.39 13.08
CA MET A 147 9.60 9.06 12.42
C MET A 147 9.89 8.54 11.00
N GLY A 148 9.49 7.33 10.68
CA GLY A 148 9.76 6.71 9.37
C GLY A 148 8.89 7.29 8.26
N ARG A 149 7.74 7.90 8.60
CA ARG A 149 6.75 8.43 7.65
C ARG A 149 6.75 9.96 7.53
N VAL A 150 7.65 10.64 8.22
CA VAL A 150 7.69 12.12 8.24
C VAL A 150 7.77 12.70 6.83
N ARG A 151 8.62 12.15 5.95
CA ARG A 151 8.74 12.64 4.56
C ARG A 151 7.43 12.53 3.76
N VAL A 152 6.69 11.46 3.96
CA VAL A 152 5.38 11.27 3.29
C VAL A 152 4.38 12.26 3.85
N ALA A 153 4.29 12.39 5.17
CA ALA A 153 3.40 13.33 5.82
C ALA A 153 3.71 14.80 5.47
N ASP A 154 4.97 15.14 5.25
CA ASP A 154 5.41 16.46 4.80
C ASP A 154 4.86 16.81 3.42
N ILE A 155 4.94 15.88 2.45
CA ILE A 155 4.34 16.05 1.12
C ILE A 155 2.82 16.24 1.23
N TRP A 156 2.16 15.49 2.09
CA TRP A 156 0.72 15.65 2.36
C TRP A 156 0.41 17.03 2.94
N SER A 157 1.23 17.50 3.91
CA SER A 157 1.13 18.82 4.54
C SER A 157 1.21 19.93 3.48
N GLU A 158 2.20 19.87 2.60
CA GLU A 158 2.35 20.81 1.48
C GLU A 158 1.16 20.80 0.52
N LYS A 159 0.72 19.60 0.10
CA LYS A 159 -0.39 19.44 -0.87
C LYS A 159 -1.75 19.88 -0.29
N LEU A 160 -1.97 19.73 1.01
CA LEU A 160 -3.20 20.15 1.70
C LEU A 160 -3.11 21.59 2.25
N GLY A 161 -1.94 22.22 2.24
CA GLY A 161 -1.74 23.54 2.83
C GLY A 161 -1.97 23.56 4.34
N ALA A 162 -1.72 22.45 5.03
CA ALA A 162 -1.96 22.26 6.46
C ALA A 162 -0.66 22.01 7.23
N PRO A 163 -0.54 22.43 8.51
CA PRO A 163 0.66 22.16 9.30
C PRO A 163 0.92 20.68 9.53
N LEU A 164 2.19 20.32 9.76
CA LEU A 164 2.65 18.99 10.07
C LEU A 164 2.84 18.80 11.57
N ALA A 165 2.39 17.66 12.10
CA ALA A 165 2.77 17.16 13.42
C ALA A 165 3.34 15.74 13.31
N ILE A 166 4.17 15.35 14.29
CA ILE A 166 4.87 14.06 14.30
C ILE A 166 4.66 13.40 15.65
N ILE A 167 4.28 12.13 15.64
CA ILE A 167 4.21 11.32 16.86
C ILE A 167 5.53 10.61 17.04
N HIS A 168 6.25 10.97 18.10
CA HIS A 168 7.52 10.37 18.47
C HIS A 168 7.33 9.37 19.62
N LYS A 169 7.75 8.12 19.43
CA LYS A 169 7.79 7.09 20.48
C LYS A 169 9.06 7.23 21.28
N ARG A 170 8.96 7.71 22.51
CA ARG A 170 10.07 7.74 23.45
C ARG A 170 10.01 6.52 24.34
N ARG A 171 11.04 5.66 24.27
CA ARG A 171 11.24 4.60 25.25
C ARG A 171 12.16 5.16 26.35
N ASP A 172 11.71 5.13 27.61
CA ASP A 172 12.63 5.43 28.71
C ASP A 172 13.67 4.29 28.78
N PRO A 173 14.96 4.56 28.53
CA PRO A 173 15.98 3.53 28.59
C PRO A 173 16.24 2.98 30.01
N LEU A 174 15.74 3.65 31.03
CA LEU A 174 16.00 3.33 32.43
C LEU A 174 14.92 2.44 33.06
N VAL A 175 13.76 2.25 32.41
CA VAL A 175 12.67 1.44 32.96
C VAL A 175 12.21 0.37 31.96
N PRO A 176 12.65 -0.89 32.12
CA PRO A 176 12.17 -2.01 31.29
C PRO A 176 10.65 -2.18 31.46
N ASN A 177 9.93 -2.33 30.35
CA ASN A 177 8.48 -2.57 30.28
C ASN A 177 7.56 -1.37 30.58
N GLN A 178 8.02 -0.14 30.58
CA GLN A 178 7.12 1.01 30.64
C GLN A 178 6.42 1.30 29.31
N VAL A 179 5.16 1.76 29.41
CA VAL A 179 4.34 2.25 28.31
C VAL A 179 5.11 3.34 27.58
N SER A 180 5.29 3.17 26.27
CA SER A 180 5.93 4.21 25.44
C SER A 180 5.11 5.50 25.50
N VAL A 181 5.69 6.57 26.06
CA VAL A 181 5.10 7.91 26.00
C VAL A 181 5.15 8.38 24.54
N HIS A 182 4.01 8.73 23.99
CA HIS A 182 3.93 9.37 22.69
C HIS A 182 4.08 10.88 22.89
N GLU A 183 5.23 11.41 22.48
CA GLU A 183 5.46 12.86 22.43
C GLU A 183 5.00 13.36 21.06
N ILE A 184 4.14 14.40 21.05
CA ILE A 184 3.67 15.00 19.80
C ILE A 184 4.47 16.29 19.58
N VAL A 185 5.12 16.39 18.43
CA VAL A 185 5.83 17.57 17.98
C VAL A 185 4.96 18.25 16.91
N GLY A 186 4.53 19.46 17.15
CA GLY A 186 3.58 20.19 16.32
C GLY A 186 2.27 20.48 17.08
N ASP A 187 1.44 21.36 16.53
CA ASP A 187 0.18 21.76 17.14
C ASP A 187 -0.99 20.90 16.65
N VAL A 188 -1.69 20.27 17.60
CA VAL A 188 -2.86 19.41 17.36
C VAL A 188 -4.08 19.85 18.17
N SER A 189 -3.88 20.78 19.11
CA SER A 189 -4.96 21.24 20.01
C SER A 189 -6.01 22.05 19.26
N GLY A 190 -7.27 21.68 19.41
CA GLY A 190 -8.39 22.31 18.71
C GLY A 190 -8.46 22.03 17.21
N ARG A 191 -7.64 21.09 16.69
CA ARG A 191 -7.52 20.79 15.26
C ARG A 191 -8.03 19.39 14.90
N VAL A 192 -8.43 19.23 13.65
CA VAL A 192 -8.67 17.89 13.06
C VAL A 192 -7.33 17.33 12.60
N CYS A 193 -6.99 16.13 13.04
CA CYS A 193 -5.73 15.47 12.71
C CYS A 193 -5.93 14.43 11.61
N LEU A 194 -5.18 14.52 10.51
CA LEU A 194 -5.12 13.52 9.45
C LEU A 194 -3.87 12.67 9.64
N LEU A 195 -4.04 11.46 10.16
CA LEU A 195 -2.98 10.44 10.23
C LEU A 195 -2.76 9.84 8.85
N VAL A 196 -1.54 9.89 8.32
CA VAL A 196 -1.20 9.34 7.00
C VAL A 196 -0.18 8.21 7.11
N ASP A 197 -0.48 7.06 6.48
CA ASP A 197 0.42 5.90 6.41
C ASP A 197 0.31 5.24 5.03
N ASP A 198 1.24 4.34 4.68
CA ASP A 198 1.15 3.53 3.45
C ASP A 198 0.20 2.34 3.63
N LEU A 199 0.20 1.72 4.80
CA LEU A 199 -0.62 0.56 5.09
C LEU A 199 -1.11 0.51 6.53
N ILE A 200 -2.26 -0.12 6.72
CA ILE A 200 -2.78 -0.50 8.04
C ILE A 200 -2.83 -2.03 8.10
N ASP A 201 -1.96 -2.61 8.93
CA ASP A 201 -1.96 -4.05 9.20
C ASP A 201 -2.86 -4.37 10.41
N THR A 202 -2.34 -4.42 11.62
CA THR A 202 -3.13 -4.71 12.83
C THR A 202 -3.85 -3.49 13.42
N GLY A 203 -3.67 -2.30 12.88
CA GLY A 203 -4.28 -1.06 13.36
C GLY A 203 -3.72 -0.51 14.68
N ARG A 204 -2.85 -1.25 15.38
CA ARG A 204 -2.37 -0.88 16.73
C ARG A 204 -1.61 0.44 16.77
N THR A 205 -0.81 0.75 15.75
CA THR A 205 -0.08 2.01 15.66
C THR A 205 -1.05 3.17 15.51
N ILE A 206 -2.01 3.03 14.61
CA ILE A 206 -3.02 4.05 14.32
C ILE A 206 -3.93 4.30 15.53
N ALA A 207 -4.42 3.24 16.18
CA ALA A 207 -5.27 3.38 17.36
C ALA A 207 -4.58 4.14 18.51
N LYS A 208 -3.32 3.77 18.82
CA LYS A 208 -2.53 4.47 19.84
C LYS A 208 -2.21 5.91 19.45
N ALA A 209 -1.95 6.17 18.17
CA ALA A 209 -1.73 7.51 17.68
C ALA A 209 -2.99 8.36 17.83
N ALA A 210 -4.17 7.83 17.49
CA ALA A 210 -5.44 8.52 17.63
C ALA A 210 -5.77 8.84 19.09
N GLU A 211 -5.58 7.88 20.01
CA GLU A 211 -5.73 8.10 21.45
C GLU A 211 -4.82 9.23 21.94
N ALA A 212 -3.54 9.23 21.57
CA ALA A 212 -2.59 10.26 21.94
C ALA A 212 -2.98 11.64 21.40
N LEU A 213 -3.48 11.73 20.17
CA LEU A 213 -3.94 12.97 19.55
C LEU A 213 -5.16 13.54 20.31
N LYS A 214 -6.17 12.70 20.59
CA LYS A 214 -7.35 13.12 21.37
C LYS A 214 -6.96 13.56 22.79
N ALA A 215 -6.04 12.86 23.44
CA ALA A 215 -5.50 13.25 24.77
C ALA A 215 -4.76 14.60 24.75
N ASN A 216 -4.21 15.02 23.60
CA ASN A 216 -3.56 16.30 23.40
C ASN A 216 -4.49 17.36 22.77
N GLY A 217 -5.79 17.16 22.82
CA GLY A 217 -6.79 18.16 22.47
C GLY A 217 -7.22 18.20 21.01
N ALA A 218 -6.89 17.18 20.20
CA ALA A 218 -7.42 17.07 18.85
C ALA A 218 -8.96 16.95 18.87
N THR A 219 -9.62 17.74 18.04
CA THR A 219 -11.10 17.75 17.93
C THR A 219 -11.61 16.58 17.09
N GLY A 220 -10.82 16.14 16.09
CA GLY A 220 -11.12 15.02 15.24
C GLY A 220 -9.86 14.27 14.84
N VAL A 221 -10.00 12.97 14.53
CA VAL A 221 -8.93 12.14 13.96
C VAL A 221 -9.46 11.39 12.75
N VAL A 222 -8.87 11.66 11.61
CA VAL A 222 -9.13 11.00 10.34
C VAL A 222 -7.89 10.22 9.93
N VAL A 223 -8.05 9.05 9.36
CA VAL A 223 -6.93 8.17 8.97
C VAL A 223 -6.93 7.98 7.46
N ALA A 224 -5.77 8.13 6.84
CA ALA A 224 -5.52 7.83 5.44
C ALA A 224 -4.48 6.72 5.31
N ALA A 225 -4.79 5.69 4.53
CA ALA A 225 -3.80 4.70 4.12
C ALA A 225 -4.10 4.15 2.74
N THR A 226 -3.06 3.75 2.02
CA THR A 226 -3.22 3.13 0.71
C THR A 226 -3.68 1.69 0.86
N HIS A 227 -3.01 0.89 1.69
CA HIS A 227 -3.24 -0.54 1.77
C HIS A 227 -3.99 -0.96 3.03
N ALA A 228 -5.23 -1.42 2.85
CA ALA A 228 -6.04 -1.99 3.93
C ALA A 228 -5.74 -3.48 4.12
N VAL A 229 -4.61 -3.82 4.76
CA VAL A 229 -4.27 -5.22 5.08
C VAL A 229 -5.25 -5.78 6.11
N PHE A 230 -5.59 -4.99 7.13
CA PHE A 230 -6.58 -5.24 8.16
C PHE A 230 -6.51 -6.66 8.75
N SER A 231 -5.29 -7.06 9.15
CA SER A 231 -5.11 -8.24 9.99
C SER A 231 -5.73 -8.00 11.37
N ASP A 232 -6.28 -9.05 11.97
CA ASP A 232 -6.88 -8.94 13.31
C ASP A 232 -5.86 -8.40 14.35
N PRO A 233 -6.28 -7.50 15.20
CA PRO A 233 -7.62 -6.96 15.47
C PRO A 233 -7.90 -5.58 14.82
N ALA A 234 -7.43 -5.30 13.60
CA ALA A 234 -7.47 -3.96 13.01
C ALA A 234 -8.88 -3.37 12.97
N THR A 235 -9.88 -4.14 12.51
CA THR A 235 -11.25 -3.66 12.37
C THR A 235 -11.83 -3.19 13.71
N GLU A 236 -11.59 -3.93 14.80
CA GLU A 236 -12.02 -3.54 16.14
C GLU A 236 -11.34 -2.25 16.61
N LEU A 237 -10.02 -2.17 16.45
CA LEU A 237 -9.23 -1.02 16.93
C LEU A 237 -9.54 0.26 16.15
N LEU A 238 -9.82 0.15 14.85
CA LEU A 238 -10.14 1.31 14.00
C LEU A 238 -11.58 1.83 14.20
N GLN A 239 -12.45 1.03 14.83
CA GLN A 239 -13.79 1.44 15.23
C GLN A 239 -13.83 2.15 16.59
N SER A 240 -12.68 2.38 17.23
CA SER A 240 -12.61 3.09 18.52
C SER A 240 -13.25 4.49 18.44
N GLU A 241 -13.63 5.03 19.60
CA GLU A 241 -14.19 6.38 19.72
C GLU A 241 -13.20 7.50 19.38
N PHE A 242 -11.90 7.18 19.34
CA PHE A 242 -10.84 8.15 19.02
C PHE A 242 -10.67 8.41 17.52
N ILE A 243 -11.25 7.57 16.64
CA ILE A 243 -11.12 7.67 15.19
C ILE A 243 -12.49 8.01 14.59
N ASP A 244 -12.57 9.16 13.94
CA ASP A 244 -13.81 9.67 13.35
C ASP A 244 -14.08 9.08 11.96
N ARG A 245 -13.01 8.81 11.17
CA ARG A 245 -13.09 8.24 9.82
C ARG A 245 -11.80 7.55 9.42
N VAL A 246 -11.93 6.49 8.62
CA VAL A 246 -10.81 5.82 7.96
C VAL A 246 -11.06 5.83 6.46
N VAL A 247 -10.09 6.29 5.67
CA VAL A 247 -10.15 6.28 4.20
C VAL A 247 -8.98 5.48 3.67
N VAL A 248 -9.27 4.47 2.88
CA VAL A 248 -8.28 3.57 2.27
C VAL A 248 -8.56 3.37 0.79
N THR A 249 -7.66 2.71 0.07
CA THR A 249 -7.93 2.27 -1.31
C THR A 249 -8.21 0.77 -1.37
N ASP A 250 -8.77 0.32 -2.50
CA ASP A 250 -9.03 -1.09 -2.79
C ASP A 250 -7.85 -1.80 -3.47
N THR A 251 -6.62 -1.39 -3.19
CA THR A 251 -5.40 -2.13 -3.61
C THR A 251 -5.39 -3.57 -3.11
N LEU A 252 -6.08 -3.82 -2.01
CA LEU A 252 -6.41 -5.13 -1.47
C LEU A 252 -7.93 -5.26 -1.37
N PRO A 253 -8.53 -6.37 -1.82
CA PRO A 253 -9.97 -6.60 -1.67
C PRO A 253 -10.32 -6.68 -0.18
N LEU A 254 -11.31 -5.91 0.22
CA LEU A 254 -11.78 -5.87 1.59
C LEU A 254 -13.12 -6.60 1.72
N PRO A 255 -13.19 -7.72 2.48
CA PRO A 255 -14.41 -8.47 2.70
C PRO A 255 -15.49 -7.63 3.44
N GLU A 256 -16.75 -7.98 3.26
CA GLU A 256 -17.88 -7.24 3.86
C GLU A 256 -17.86 -7.22 5.38
N ASP A 257 -17.41 -8.29 6.03
CA ASP A 257 -17.26 -8.40 7.48
C ASP A 257 -16.20 -7.48 8.08
N LYS A 258 -15.32 -6.91 7.22
CA LYS A 258 -14.32 -5.90 7.61
C LYS A 258 -14.73 -4.47 7.23
N ARG A 259 -16.00 -4.24 6.89
CA ARG A 259 -16.56 -2.92 6.56
C ARG A 259 -17.40 -2.39 7.71
N TRP A 260 -17.39 -1.06 7.90
CA TRP A 260 -18.21 -0.35 8.90
C TRP A 260 -18.50 1.08 8.43
N ASP A 261 -19.47 1.76 9.03
CA ASP A 261 -20.00 3.06 8.59
C ASP A 261 -18.96 4.18 8.45
N ARG A 262 -17.88 4.14 9.25
CA ARG A 262 -16.83 5.17 9.24
C ARG A 262 -15.63 4.79 8.35
N LEU A 263 -15.69 3.67 7.64
CA LEU A 263 -14.71 3.25 6.65
C LEU A 263 -15.15 3.64 5.26
N GLU A 264 -14.29 4.35 4.54
CA GLU A 264 -14.45 4.66 3.13
C GLU A 264 -13.34 3.98 2.32
N VAL A 265 -13.73 3.28 1.26
CA VAL A 265 -12.79 2.57 0.37
C VAL A 265 -12.86 3.21 -1.01
N LEU A 266 -11.75 3.80 -1.45
CA LEU A 266 -11.65 4.48 -2.74
C LEU A 266 -11.13 3.54 -3.83
N PRO A 267 -11.68 3.59 -5.05
CA PRO A 267 -11.23 2.73 -6.14
C PRO A 267 -9.85 3.17 -6.67
N ILE A 268 -8.90 2.26 -6.69
CA ILE A 268 -7.56 2.48 -7.27
C ILE A 268 -7.48 2.06 -8.74
N ALA A 269 -8.47 1.32 -9.23
CA ALA A 269 -8.49 0.79 -10.59
C ALA A 269 -8.28 1.85 -11.69
N PRO A 270 -8.86 3.08 -11.61
CA PRO A 270 -8.62 4.11 -12.63
C PRO A 270 -7.15 4.51 -12.73
N LEU A 271 -6.44 4.61 -11.60
CA LEU A 271 -5.01 4.92 -11.56
C LEU A 271 -4.18 3.83 -12.22
N ILE A 272 -4.44 2.56 -11.86
CA ILE A 272 -3.74 1.40 -12.41
C ILE A 272 -4.02 1.27 -13.92
N ALA A 273 -5.26 1.43 -14.33
CA ALA A 273 -5.66 1.35 -15.75
C ALA A 273 -4.94 2.40 -16.59
N ARG A 274 -4.81 3.64 -16.10
CA ARG A 274 -4.05 4.70 -16.75
C ARG A 274 -2.57 4.35 -16.85
N ALA A 275 -1.96 3.83 -15.78
CA ALA A 275 -0.57 3.42 -15.78
C ALA A 275 -0.31 2.24 -16.74
N ILE A 276 -1.22 1.28 -16.83
CA ILE A 276 -1.17 0.18 -17.80
C ILE A 276 -1.22 0.74 -19.25
N HIS A 277 -2.07 1.73 -19.50
CA HIS A 277 -2.18 2.37 -20.81
C HIS A 277 -0.88 3.09 -21.20
N GLU A 278 -0.31 3.87 -20.29
CA GLU A 278 1.00 4.52 -20.51
C GLU A 278 2.10 3.49 -20.83
N VAL A 279 2.18 2.39 -20.07
CA VAL A 279 3.16 1.32 -20.34
C VAL A 279 2.91 0.63 -21.68
N PHE A 280 1.65 0.40 -22.05
CA PHE A 280 1.26 -0.25 -23.29
C PHE A 280 1.64 0.61 -24.51
N ASP A 281 1.44 1.92 -24.41
CA ASP A 281 1.72 2.88 -25.50
C ASP A 281 3.18 3.40 -25.48
N ASP A 282 4.06 2.79 -24.68
CA ASP A 282 5.44 3.23 -24.46
C ASP A 282 5.54 4.71 -23.99
N GLY A 283 4.50 5.18 -23.26
CA GLY A 283 4.39 6.50 -22.66
C GLY A 283 5.12 6.62 -21.32
N SER A 284 4.85 7.72 -20.60
CA SER A 284 5.55 8.03 -19.33
C SER A 284 4.62 7.92 -18.12
N VAL A 285 4.83 6.89 -17.31
CA VAL A 285 4.15 6.74 -16.00
C VAL A 285 4.48 7.88 -15.03
N THR A 286 5.73 8.38 -15.06
CA THR A 286 6.18 9.49 -14.21
C THR A 286 5.40 10.78 -14.46
N SER A 287 4.92 11.00 -15.68
CA SER A 287 4.10 12.18 -16.01
C SER A 287 2.76 12.22 -15.27
N MET A 288 2.29 11.08 -14.76
CA MET A 288 1.04 11.00 -13.99
C MET A 288 1.17 11.63 -12.60
N PHE A 289 2.40 11.91 -12.12
CA PHE A 289 2.72 12.33 -10.77
C PHE A 289 3.58 13.61 -10.74
N ASP A 290 3.44 14.49 -11.73
CA ASP A 290 4.18 15.77 -11.83
C ASP A 290 5.72 15.60 -11.75
N GLY A 291 6.23 14.46 -12.19
CA GLY A 291 7.65 14.13 -12.13
C GLY A 291 8.15 13.69 -10.72
N ALA A 292 7.25 13.46 -9.77
CA ALA A 292 7.56 13.08 -8.39
C ALA A 292 7.66 11.55 -8.18
N ALA A 293 7.93 10.78 -9.23
CA ALA A 293 8.09 9.32 -9.16
C ALA A 293 9.55 8.90 -8.96
#